data_c3f178b7004058f75c2e23e51d7fdadd
#
_entry.id   c3f178b7004058f75c2e23e51d7fdadd
#
_cell.length_a   1.000
_cell.length_b   1.000
_cell.length_c   1.000
_cell.angle_alpha   90.00
_cell.angle_beta   90.00
_cell.angle_gamma   90.00
#
_symmetry.space_group_name_H-M   'P 1'
#
loop_
_entity.id
_entity.type
_entity.pdbx_description
1 polymer ?
#
loop_
_entity_poly.entity_id
_entity_poly.type
_entity_poly.pdbx_seq_one_letter_code
_entity_poly.pdbx_strand_id
1 'polypeptide(L)'
;NAFKEVIENTEEEYQYAGLYDLRLKISQKSKLVHINEYLYTEVESDKRKSGEKQFDYVDPKNRQVQIEMEQACTNHLKEIGGYLYPIFRPVDFSSHTFEYEASVIIPVRNRIRTVKDAVRSALNQQTTFPFNVIVIDNHSTDGTSEVLHELSSDKRLIHVIPERDDLGIGGCWNIGIHHEKCGKFAVQL
;
A
#
# COMPACT_ATOMS: atom_id res chain seq x y z
N ASN A 1 38.26 -7.32 6.07
CA ASN A 1 36.94 -7.95 6.13
C ASN A 1 35.88 -6.85 6.13
N ALA A 2 35.00 -6.80 5.10
CA ALA A 2 34.00 -5.75 4.92
C ALA A 2 33.18 -5.47 6.18
N PHE A 3 32.84 -6.50 6.96
CA PHE A 3 32.10 -6.37 8.21
C PHE A 3 32.87 -5.54 9.26
N LYS A 4 34.14 -5.84 9.50
CA LYS A 4 34.96 -5.07 10.45
C LYS A 4 35.16 -3.63 10.00
N GLU A 5 35.45 -3.45 8.73
CA GLU A 5 35.65 -2.13 8.15
C GLU A 5 34.39 -1.25 8.25
N VAL A 6 33.20 -1.83 8.04
CA VAL A 6 31.94 -1.09 8.17
C VAL A 6 31.68 -0.70 9.62
N ILE A 7 31.91 -1.59 10.59
CA ILE A 7 31.70 -1.31 12.03
C ILE A 7 32.67 -0.21 12.51
N GLU A 8 33.96 -0.30 12.13
CA GLU A 8 34.98 0.66 12.54
C GLU A 8 34.74 2.06 11.99
N ASN A 9 34.05 2.20 10.86
CA ASN A 9 33.74 3.46 10.20
C ASN A 9 32.28 3.91 10.36
N THR A 10 31.49 3.26 11.22
CA THR A 10 30.11 3.67 11.47
C THR A 10 30.10 4.66 12.63
N GLU A 11 29.71 5.90 12.36
CA GLU A 11 29.58 6.98 13.36
C GLU A 11 28.15 7.07 13.92
N GLU A 12 27.16 6.56 13.20
CA GLU A 12 25.77 6.61 13.64
C GLU A 12 25.47 5.56 14.70
N GLU A 13 24.89 5.97 15.82
CA GLU A 13 24.36 5.11 16.86
C GLU A 13 22.84 5.01 16.72
N TYR A 14 22.35 3.85 16.25
CA TYR A 14 20.92 3.53 16.20
C TYR A 14 20.54 2.59 17.33
N GLN A 15 19.43 2.89 18.00
CA GLN A 15 18.87 1.99 19.01
C GLN A 15 18.15 0.80 18.36
N TYR A 16 17.49 1.04 17.21
CA TYR A 16 16.64 0.04 16.53
C TYR A 16 17.13 -0.30 15.12
N ALA A 17 17.65 0.65 14.36
CA ALA A 17 17.99 0.46 12.96
C ALA A 17 19.42 -0.07 12.72
N GLY A 18 20.22 -0.37 13.76
CA GLY A 18 21.63 -0.69 13.62
C GLY A 18 21.92 -1.87 12.71
N LEU A 19 21.18 -2.98 12.81
CA LEU A 19 21.34 -4.14 11.91
C LEU A 19 20.92 -3.83 10.47
N TYR A 20 19.91 -2.99 10.29
CA TYR A 20 19.45 -2.56 8.98
C TYR A 20 20.51 -1.68 8.30
N ASP A 21 21.03 -0.68 9.01
CA ASP A 21 22.09 0.20 8.53
C ASP A 21 23.37 -0.59 8.18
N LEU A 22 23.79 -1.49 9.07
CA LEU A 22 24.92 -2.38 8.82
C LEU A 22 24.77 -3.19 7.52
N ARG A 23 23.59 -3.76 7.29
CA ARG A 23 23.30 -4.52 6.07
C ARG A 23 23.37 -3.63 4.83
N LEU A 24 22.84 -2.43 4.89
CA LEU A 24 22.89 -1.46 3.80
C LEU A 24 24.34 -1.06 3.49
N LYS A 25 25.14 -0.75 4.48
CA LYS A 25 26.57 -0.40 4.33
C LYS A 25 27.42 -1.55 3.77
N ILE A 26 27.16 -2.78 4.22
CA ILE A 26 27.85 -3.96 3.66
C ILE A 26 27.47 -4.19 2.20
N SER A 27 26.21 -3.95 1.84
CA SER A 27 25.73 -4.14 0.46
C SER A 27 26.40 -3.23 -0.56
N GLN A 28 26.94 -2.09 -0.13
CA GLN A 28 27.70 -1.18 -1.00
C GLN A 28 29.11 -1.70 -1.33
N LYS A 29 29.67 -2.51 -0.43
CA LYS A 29 31.06 -3.00 -0.54
C LYS A 29 31.16 -4.46 -1.00
N SER A 30 30.07 -5.21 -0.86
CA SER A 30 30.06 -6.66 -1.08
C SER A 30 28.76 -7.10 -1.74
N LYS A 31 28.89 -8.09 -2.63
CA LYS A 31 27.71 -8.74 -3.23
C LYS A 31 26.96 -9.54 -2.16
N LEU A 32 25.65 -9.33 -2.07
CA LEU A 32 24.77 -10.16 -1.26
C LEU A 32 24.52 -11.49 -2.00
N VAL A 33 24.72 -12.61 -1.30
CA VAL A 33 24.50 -13.94 -1.83
C VAL A 33 23.38 -14.59 -1.04
N HIS A 34 22.32 -14.99 -1.73
CA HIS A 34 21.24 -15.77 -1.14
C HIS A 34 21.68 -17.21 -0.97
N ILE A 35 21.57 -17.75 0.25
CA ILE A 35 21.80 -19.14 0.57
C ILE A 35 20.41 -19.80 0.70
N ASN A 36 20.10 -20.75 -0.18
CA ASN A 36 18.79 -21.42 -0.20
C ASN A 36 18.73 -22.56 0.83
N GLU A 37 19.01 -22.22 2.10
CA GLU A 37 19.00 -23.14 3.24
C GLU A 37 18.43 -22.42 4.48
N TYR A 38 17.80 -23.17 5.38
CA TYR A 38 17.36 -22.65 6.68
C TYR A 38 18.54 -22.63 7.64
N LEU A 39 19.14 -21.46 7.84
CA LEU A 39 20.35 -21.29 8.65
C LEU A 39 20.05 -20.92 10.11
N TYR A 40 18.86 -20.40 10.41
CA TYR A 40 18.44 -20.03 11.76
C TYR A 40 16.90 -20.07 11.87
N THR A 41 16.43 -20.10 13.10
CA THR A 41 15.00 -19.99 13.42
C THR A 41 14.80 -18.75 14.28
N GLU A 42 13.93 -17.86 13.82
CA GLU A 42 13.45 -16.73 14.63
C GLU A 42 12.18 -17.15 15.36
N VAL A 43 12.20 -17.05 16.69
CA VAL A 43 11.01 -17.27 17.51
C VAL A 43 10.43 -15.92 17.90
N GLU A 44 9.32 -15.59 17.29
CA GLU A 44 8.59 -14.36 17.62
C GLU A 44 7.92 -14.51 19.00
N SER A 45 8.51 -13.85 20.01
CA SER A 45 7.96 -13.82 21.36
C SER A 45 7.05 -12.59 21.51
N ASP A 46 5.79 -12.74 21.16
CA ASP A 46 4.80 -11.67 21.38
C ASP A 46 4.27 -11.75 22.82
N LYS A 47 4.68 -10.80 23.63
CA LYS A 47 4.23 -10.65 25.03
C LYS A 47 3.06 -9.66 25.18
N ARG A 48 2.51 -9.14 24.08
CA ARG A 48 1.42 -8.16 24.13
C ARG A 48 0.08 -8.84 24.40
N LYS A 49 -0.66 -8.25 25.33
CA LYS A 49 -1.98 -8.77 25.74
C LYS A 49 -3.11 -8.42 24.76
N SER A 50 -2.88 -7.50 23.82
CA SER A 50 -3.94 -6.88 23.03
C SER A 50 -4.27 -7.56 21.71
N GLY A 51 -3.41 -8.43 21.18
CA GLY A 51 -3.59 -9.00 19.83
C GLY A 51 -3.50 -7.99 18.69
N GLU A 52 -3.12 -6.74 18.95
CA GLU A 52 -3.08 -5.61 18.01
C GLU A 52 -1.81 -5.56 17.15
N LYS A 53 -1.21 -6.70 16.81
CA LYS A 53 0.01 -6.77 16.00
C LYS A 53 -0.11 -6.06 14.66
N GLN A 54 -1.29 -6.04 14.07
CA GLN A 54 -1.49 -5.57 12.70
C GLN A 54 -1.17 -4.08 12.50
N PHE A 55 -1.29 -3.27 13.55
CA PHE A 55 -1.11 -1.82 13.49
C PHE A 55 0.03 -1.29 14.37
N ASP A 56 0.91 -2.15 14.82
CA ASP A 56 2.02 -1.79 15.69
C ASP A 56 2.96 -0.74 15.07
N TYR A 57 3.08 -0.76 13.74
CA TYR A 57 3.92 0.21 13.00
C TYR A 57 3.37 1.65 13.05
N VAL A 58 2.10 1.83 13.37
CA VAL A 58 1.48 3.16 13.55
C VAL A 58 1.35 3.56 15.04
N ASP A 59 1.70 2.67 15.98
CA ASP A 59 1.69 3.00 17.41
C ASP A 59 2.74 4.10 17.67
N PRO A 60 2.36 5.23 18.29
CA PRO A 60 3.29 6.31 18.65
C PRO A 60 4.51 5.85 19.44
N LYS A 61 4.41 4.75 20.19
CA LYS A 61 5.53 4.14 20.92
C LYS A 61 6.63 3.61 20.00
N ASN A 62 6.27 3.22 18.78
CA ASN A 62 7.20 2.68 17.79
C ASN A 62 7.71 3.74 16.81
N ARG A 63 7.33 5.01 17.01
CA ARG A 63 7.73 6.10 16.11
C ARG A 63 9.25 6.22 15.96
N GLN A 64 10.00 6.00 17.05
CA GLN A 64 11.45 6.08 16.99
C GLN A 64 12.07 5.01 16.08
N VAL A 65 11.51 3.81 16.06
CA VAL A 65 11.92 2.73 15.14
C VAL A 65 11.80 3.20 13.69
N GLN A 66 10.65 3.79 13.33
CA GLN A 66 10.40 4.28 11.97
C GLN A 66 11.36 5.43 11.60
N ILE A 67 11.58 6.38 12.50
CA ILE A 67 12.50 7.49 12.27
C ILE A 67 13.91 6.97 11.98
N GLU A 68 14.43 6.05 12.77
CA GLU A 68 15.76 5.49 12.56
C GLU A 68 15.87 4.67 11.27
N MET A 69 14.87 3.86 10.95
CA MET A 69 14.83 3.09 9.71
C MET A 69 14.78 4.00 8.48
N GLU A 70 13.99 5.07 8.54
CA GLU A 70 13.94 6.09 7.48
C GLU A 70 15.28 6.81 7.33
N GLN A 71 15.91 7.18 8.43
CA GLN A 71 17.21 7.84 8.44
C GLN A 71 18.29 6.94 7.83
N ALA A 72 18.39 5.69 8.25
CA ALA A 72 19.34 4.72 7.71
C ALA A 72 19.13 4.51 6.20
N CYS A 73 17.89 4.33 5.76
CA CYS A 73 17.55 4.20 4.34
C CYS A 73 17.91 5.47 3.55
N THR A 74 17.58 6.64 4.07
CA THR A 74 17.84 7.92 3.41
C THR A 74 19.34 8.17 3.27
N ASN A 75 20.13 7.89 4.30
CA ASN A 75 21.58 8.01 4.25
C ASN A 75 22.16 7.07 3.18
N HIS A 76 21.74 5.82 3.18
CA HIS A 76 22.16 4.86 2.15
C HIS A 76 21.83 5.34 0.73
N LEU A 77 20.59 5.82 0.49
CA LEU A 77 20.19 6.32 -0.81
C LEU A 77 21.02 7.52 -1.27
N LYS A 78 21.41 8.41 -0.34
CA LYS A 78 22.32 9.54 -0.64
C LYS A 78 23.72 9.05 -1.02
N GLU A 79 24.27 8.07 -0.29
CA GLU A 79 25.59 7.51 -0.53
C GLU A 79 25.71 6.80 -1.88
N ILE A 80 24.67 6.05 -2.28
CA ILE A 80 24.66 5.36 -3.58
C ILE A 80 24.17 6.23 -4.74
N GLY A 81 23.83 7.52 -4.51
CA GLY A 81 23.30 8.43 -5.54
C GLY A 81 21.88 8.10 -5.99
N GLY A 82 21.14 7.31 -5.22
CA GLY A 82 19.73 6.92 -5.49
C GLY A 82 18.70 7.80 -4.79
N TYR A 83 19.11 8.81 -4.04
CA TYR A 83 18.20 9.68 -3.33
C TYR A 83 17.46 10.63 -4.27
N LEU A 84 16.15 10.52 -4.32
CA LEU A 84 15.28 11.44 -5.04
C LEU A 84 14.82 12.55 -4.09
N TYR A 85 15.24 13.77 -4.40
CA TYR A 85 14.78 14.92 -3.62
C TYR A 85 13.27 15.11 -3.80
N PRO A 86 12.50 15.34 -2.71
CA PRO A 86 11.06 15.49 -2.80
C PRO A 86 10.68 16.82 -3.47
N ILE A 87 10.62 16.82 -4.80
CA ILE A 87 10.14 17.95 -5.59
C ILE A 87 8.69 17.66 -5.98
N PHE A 88 7.76 18.33 -5.33
CA PHE A 88 6.33 18.20 -5.62
C PHE A 88 5.90 19.28 -6.60
N ARG A 89 5.28 18.86 -7.70
CA ARG A 89 4.58 19.79 -8.58
C ARG A 89 3.15 19.93 -8.09
N PRO A 90 2.63 21.16 -7.92
CA PRO A 90 1.22 21.34 -7.63
C PRO A 90 0.36 20.69 -8.73
N VAL A 91 -0.67 19.95 -8.31
CA VAL A 91 -1.63 19.41 -9.28
C VAL A 91 -2.63 20.50 -9.60
N ASP A 92 -2.71 20.89 -10.88
CA ASP A 92 -3.69 21.84 -11.36
C ASP A 92 -4.95 21.10 -11.86
N PHE A 93 -6.04 21.28 -11.14
CA PHE A 93 -7.35 20.73 -11.50
C PHE A 93 -8.24 21.72 -12.28
N SER A 94 -7.76 22.93 -12.58
CA SER A 94 -8.58 23.99 -13.19
C SER A 94 -9.09 23.64 -14.60
N SER A 95 -8.39 22.75 -15.30
CA SER A 95 -8.75 22.29 -16.65
C SER A 95 -9.72 21.10 -16.66
N HIS A 96 -10.11 20.58 -15.50
CA HIS A 96 -10.95 19.39 -15.38
C HIS A 96 -12.20 19.69 -14.55
N THR A 97 -13.33 19.20 -15.04
CA THR A 97 -14.58 19.17 -14.28
C THR A 97 -14.87 17.72 -13.85
N PHE A 98 -15.08 17.52 -12.57
CA PHE A 98 -15.39 16.20 -12.01
C PHE A 98 -16.85 16.19 -11.54
N GLU A 99 -17.62 15.15 -11.91
CA GLU A 99 -18.98 14.93 -11.42
C GLU A 99 -18.97 14.60 -9.92
N TYR A 100 -17.94 13.88 -9.48
CA TYR A 100 -17.72 13.46 -8.10
C TYR A 100 -16.43 14.05 -7.54
N GLU A 101 -16.47 14.47 -6.28
CA GLU A 101 -15.24 14.90 -5.59
C GLU A 101 -14.34 13.69 -5.27
N ALA A 102 -14.94 12.54 -4.93
CA ALA A 102 -14.20 11.33 -4.62
C ALA A 102 -14.83 10.08 -5.23
N SER A 103 -13.98 9.11 -5.57
CA SER A 103 -14.38 7.74 -5.95
C SER A 103 -13.73 6.73 -5.03
N VAL A 104 -14.54 5.83 -4.45
CA VAL A 104 -14.02 4.65 -3.75
C VAL A 104 -13.85 3.53 -4.77
N ILE A 105 -12.61 3.07 -4.96
CA ILE A 105 -12.29 2.02 -5.94
C ILE A 105 -12.06 0.70 -5.20
N ILE A 106 -12.79 -0.34 -5.60
CA ILE A 106 -12.79 -1.66 -4.94
C ILE A 106 -12.51 -2.74 -5.98
N PRO A 107 -11.26 -3.21 -6.14
CA PRO A 107 -10.97 -4.39 -6.92
C PRO A 107 -11.46 -5.66 -6.20
N VAL A 108 -12.19 -6.51 -6.89
CA VAL A 108 -12.69 -7.77 -6.33
C VAL A 108 -12.45 -8.94 -7.27
N ARG A 109 -12.24 -10.12 -6.70
CA ARG A 109 -12.32 -11.41 -7.39
C ARG A 109 -12.74 -12.48 -6.39
N ASN A 110 -13.88 -13.12 -6.63
CA ASN A 110 -14.42 -14.20 -5.79
C ASN A 110 -14.55 -13.76 -4.33
N ARG A 111 -15.44 -12.79 -4.08
CA ARG A 111 -15.68 -12.19 -2.74
C ARG A 111 -17.17 -12.20 -2.35
N ILE A 112 -17.94 -13.21 -2.77
CA ILE A 112 -19.37 -13.29 -2.49
C ILE A 112 -19.74 -13.08 -1.02
N ARG A 113 -18.88 -13.52 -0.10
CA ARG A 113 -19.11 -13.41 1.34
C ARG A 113 -19.00 -11.99 1.90
N THR A 114 -18.16 -11.14 1.29
CA THR A 114 -17.76 -9.86 1.87
C THR A 114 -18.05 -8.66 0.98
N VAL A 115 -18.24 -8.87 -0.33
CA VAL A 115 -18.42 -7.77 -1.28
C VAL A 115 -19.61 -6.89 -0.95
N LYS A 116 -20.73 -7.50 -0.51
CA LYS A 116 -21.95 -6.79 -0.14
C LYS A 116 -21.73 -5.82 1.02
N ASP A 117 -21.01 -6.27 2.05
CA ASP A 117 -20.72 -5.46 3.23
C ASP A 117 -19.72 -4.35 2.91
N ALA A 118 -18.68 -4.66 2.12
CA ALA A 118 -17.72 -3.66 1.67
C ALA A 118 -18.37 -2.53 0.87
N VAL A 119 -19.19 -2.89 -0.14
CA VAL A 119 -19.90 -1.91 -0.97
C VAL A 119 -20.88 -1.08 -0.15
N ARG A 120 -21.67 -1.71 0.72
CA ARG A 120 -22.60 -1.00 1.60
C ARG A 120 -21.87 -0.07 2.57
N SER A 121 -20.77 -0.50 3.14
CA SER A 121 -19.95 0.34 4.02
C SER A 121 -19.45 1.58 3.28
N ALA A 122 -18.99 1.41 2.04
CA ALA A 122 -18.56 2.54 1.21
C ALA A 122 -19.72 3.49 0.87
N LEU A 123 -20.88 2.94 0.43
CA LEU A 123 -22.04 3.75 0.06
C LEU A 123 -22.70 4.48 1.24
N ASN A 124 -22.55 3.96 2.46
CA ASN A 124 -23.12 4.53 3.68
C ASN A 124 -22.24 5.63 4.31
N GLN A 125 -21.13 6.00 3.67
CA GLN A 125 -20.29 7.09 4.18
C GLN A 125 -21.06 8.42 4.18
N GLN A 126 -20.90 9.18 5.26
CA GLN A 126 -21.48 10.51 5.43
C GLN A 126 -20.51 11.56 4.90
N THR A 127 -20.85 12.23 3.82
CA THR A 127 -20.02 13.24 3.19
C THR A 127 -20.79 14.52 2.90
N THR A 128 -20.08 15.63 2.81
CA THR A 128 -20.63 16.93 2.38
C THR A 128 -20.42 17.18 0.88
N PHE A 129 -19.85 16.22 0.17
CA PHE A 129 -19.53 16.29 -1.26
C PHE A 129 -20.04 15.05 -2.00
N PRO A 130 -20.28 15.13 -3.31
CA PRO A 130 -20.70 13.97 -4.09
C PRO A 130 -19.56 12.96 -4.23
N PHE A 131 -19.89 11.68 -4.05
CA PHE A 131 -18.96 10.58 -4.27
C PHE A 131 -19.66 9.39 -4.94
N ASN A 132 -18.87 8.50 -5.53
CA ASN A 132 -19.31 7.23 -6.07
C ASN A 132 -18.41 6.07 -5.63
N VAL A 133 -18.84 4.86 -5.94
CA VAL A 133 -18.10 3.61 -5.68
C VAL A 133 -17.91 2.88 -7.00
N ILE A 134 -16.68 2.60 -7.38
CA ILE A 134 -16.32 1.90 -8.61
C ILE A 134 -15.76 0.54 -8.22
N VAL A 135 -16.51 -0.52 -8.50
CA VAL A 135 -16.08 -1.89 -8.24
C VAL A 135 -15.56 -2.51 -9.53
N ILE A 136 -14.31 -2.94 -9.50
CA ILE A 136 -13.67 -3.66 -10.61
C ILE A 136 -13.72 -5.15 -10.31
N ASP A 137 -14.69 -5.84 -10.90
CA ASP A 137 -14.86 -7.28 -10.75
C ASP A 137 -13.97 -8.03 -11.76
N ASN A 138 -12.85 -8.52 -11.29
CA ASN A 138 -11.88 -9.22 -12.11
C ASN A 138 -12.32 -10.66 -12.39
N HIS A 139 -13.44 -10.83 -13.13
CA HIS A 139 -13.99 -12.11 -13.58
C HIS A 139 -14.29 -13.08 -12.43
N SER A 140 -15.12 -12.65 -11.49
CA SER A 140 -15.60 -13.52 -10.40
C SER A 140 -16.49 -14.64 -10.93
N THR A 141 -16.41 -15.81 -10.31
CA THR A 141 -17.13 -17.03 -10.69
C THR A 141 -17.94 -17.65 -9.54
N ASP A 142 -17.98 -16.98 -8.39
CA ASP A 142 -18.58 -17.48 -7.15
C ASP A 142 -19.95 -16.85 -6.80
N GLY A 143 -20.52 -16.05 -7.71
CA GLY A 143 -21.74 -15.28 -7.46
C GLY A 143 -21.50 -13.83 -7.02
N THR A 144 -20.25 -13.37 -6.97
CA THR A 144 -19.91 -11.97 -6.65
C THR A 144 -20.52 -11.00 -7.65
N SER A 145 -20.45 -11.31 -8.96
CA SER A 145 -20.96 -10.43 -10.03
C SER A 145 -22.48 -10.24 -9.93
N GLU A 146 -23.23 -11.28 -9.57
CA GLU A 146 -24.69 -11.22 -9.39
C GLU A 146 -25.05 -10.31 -8.22
N VAL A 147 -24.32 -10.41 -7.10
CA VAL A 147 -24.50 -9.53 -5.93
C VAL A 147 -24.21 -8.08 -6.28
N LEU A 148 -23.16 -7.81 -7.05
CA LEU A 148 -22.83 -6.46 -7.50
C LEU A 148 -23.89 -5.90 -8.44
N HIS A 149 -24.44 -6.74 -9.33
CA HIS A 149 -25.52 -6.34 -10.22
C HIS A 149 -26.78 -5.92 -9.43
N GLU A 150 -27.16 -6.67 -8.40
CA GLU A 150 -28.28 -6.30 -7.52
C GLU A 150 -28.03 -4.96 -6.80
N LEU A 151 -26.80 -4.73 -6.32
CA LEU A 151 -26.43 -3.50 -5.62
C LEU A 151 -26.37 -2.29 -6.55
N SER A 152 -26.22 -2.47 -7.87
CA SER A 152 -26.16 -1.41 -8.87
C SER A 152 -27.49 -0.65 -9.05
N SER A 153 -28.52 -0.99 -8.28
CA SER A 153 -29.72 -0.15 -8.10
C SER A 153 -29.38 1.22 -7.46
N ASP A 154 -28.34 1.31 -6.65
CA ASP A 154 -27.76 2.59 -6.21
C ASP A 154 -26.94 3.20 -7.35
N LYS A 155 -27.38 4.35 -7.85
CA LYS A 155 -26.73 5.03 -9.00
C LYS A 155 -25.29 5.47 -8.75
N ARG A 156 -24.85 5.48 -7.49
CA ARG A 156 -23.47 5.78 -7.12
C ARG A 156 -22.55 4.58 -7.29
N LEU A 157 -23.11 3.35 -7.40
CA LEU A 157 -22.33 2.15 -7.64
C LEU A 157 -22.11 1.93 -9.13
N ILE A 158 -20.87 1.82 -9.52
CA ILE A 158 -20.43 1.49 -10.87
C ILE A 158 -19.77 0.13 -10.80
N HIS A 159 -20.36 -0.87 -11.47
CA HIS A 159 -19.82 -2.21 -11.57
C HIS A 159 -19.15 -2.38 -12.94
N VAL A 160 -17.87 -2.68 -12.95
CA VAL A 160 -17.05 -2.85 -14.15
C VAL A 160 -16.46 -4.25 -14.16
N ILE A 161 -16.68 -4.98 -15.24
CA ILE A 161 -15.97 -6.23 -15.55
C ILE A 161 -14.97 -5.90 -16.67
N PRO A 162 -13.65 -5.97 -16.44
CA PRO A 162 -12.64 -5.67 -17.45
C PRO A 162 -12.76 -6.59 -18.67
N GLU A 163 -12.32 -6.13 -19.85
CA GLU A 163 -12.22 -7.01 -21.02
C GLU A 163 -11.13 -8.09 -20.84
N ARG A 164 -10.06 -7.77 -20.13
CA ARG A 164 -8.94 -8.67 -19.83
C ARG A 164 -9.19 -9.41 -18.53
N ASP A 165 -8.90 -10.70 -18.51
CA ASP A 165 -9.01 -11.61 -17.36
C ASP A 165 -7.69 -11.88 -16.61
N ASP A 166 -6.58 -11.42 -17.19
CA ASP A 166 -5.22 -11.58 -16.66
C ASP A 166 -4.74 -10.40 -15.81
N LEU A 167 -5.64 -9.52 -15.40
CA LEU A 167 -5.29 -8.36 -14.60
C LEU A 167 -4.95 -8.76 -13.17
N GLY A 168 -3.78 -8.28 -12.68
CA GLY A 168 -3.50 -8.23 -11.27
C GLY A 168 -4.22 -7.05 -10.60
N ILE A 169 -4.11 -6.97 -9.27
CA ILE A 169 -4.75 -5.91 -8.48
C ILE A 169 -4.37 -4.50 -8.99
N GLY A 170 -3.12 -4.27 -9.38
CA GLY A 170 -2.67 -3.00 -9.94
C GLY A 170 -3.36 -2.63 -11.25
N GLY A 171 -3.63 -3.61 -12.11
CA GLY A 171 -4.39 -3.41 -13.36
C GLY A 171 -5.84 -3.01 -13.07
N CYS A 172 -6.47 -3.64 -12.08
CA CYS A 172 -7.82 -3.27 -11.65
C CYS A 172 -7.88 -1.86 -11.07
N TRP A 173 -6.88 -1.47 -10.27
CA TRP A 173 -6.76 -0.09 -9.77
C TRP A 173 -6.68 0.91 -10.91
N ASN A 174 -5.84 0.64 -11.91
CA ASN A 174 -5.70 1.52 -13.07
C ASN A 174 -7.01 1.70 -13.84
N ILE A 175 -7.79 0.62 -14.04
CA ILE A 175 -9.11 0.72 -14.66
C ILE A 175 -10.03 1.63 -13.86
N GLY A 176 -10.08 1.48 -12.54
CA GLY A 176 -10.91 2.32 -11.69
C GLY A 176 -10.50 3.79 -11.70
N ILE A 177 -9.20 4.07 -11.61
CA ILE A 177 -8.65 5.44 -11.62
C ILE A 177 -8.88 6.13 -12.97
N HIS A 178 -8.80 5.39 -14.08
CA HIS A 178 -8.99 5.93 -15.43
C HIS A 178 -10.44 5.82 -15.94
N HIS A 179 -11.36 5.37 -15.09
CA HIS A 179 -12.78 5.33 -15.46
C HIS A 179 -13.32 6.76 -15.66
N GLU A 180 -14.14 6.98 -16.68
CA GLU A 180 -14.71 8.30 -17.03
C GLU A 180 -15.44 9.00 -15.87
N LYS A 181 -16.04 8.21 -14.97
CA LYS A 181 -16.72 8.70 -13.77
C LYS A 181 -15.86 8.68 -12.51
N CYS A 182 -14.55 8.50 -12.65
CA CYS A 182 -13.66 8.64 -11.49
C CYS A 182 -13.65 10.08 -11.00
N GLY A 183 -13.81 10.27 -9.70
CA GLY A 183 -13.80 11.59 -9.08
C GLY A 183 -12.41 12.22 -9.05
N LYS A 184 -12.36 13.45 -8.57
CA LYS A 184 -11.12 14.22 -8.41
C LYS A 184 -10.12 13.51 -7.51
N PHE A 185 -10.59 12.80 -6.49
CA PHE A 185 -9.79 11.99 -5.58
C PHE A 185 -10.19 10.52 -5.67
N ALA A 186 -9.20 9.63 -5.74
CA ALA A 186 -9.41 8.20 -5.68
C ALA A 186 -9.07 7.66 -4.27
N VAL A 187 -9.99 6.93 -3.70
CA VAL A 187 -9.85 6.28 -2.38
C VAL A 187 -9.78 4.78 -2.60
N GLN A 188 -8.76 4.16 -2.07
CA GLN A 188 -8.54 2.72 -2.14
C GLN A 188 -9.26 2.03 -0.96
N LEU A 189 -10.03 0.96 -1.27
CA LEU A 189 -10.65 0.08 -0.29
C LEU A 189 -10.35 -1.38 -0.60
#